data_b0b430c74f8f650be0d818bcde498ea4
#
_entry.id   b0b430c74f8f650be0d818bcde498ea4
#
_cell.length_a   1.000
_cell.length_b   1.000
_cell.length_c   1.000
_cell.angle_alpha   90.00
_cell.angle_beta   90.00
_cell.angle_gamma   90.00
#
_symmetry.space_group_name_H-M   'P 1'
#
loop_
_entity.id
_entity.type
_entity.pdbx_description
1 polymer ?
#
loop_
_entity_poly.entity_id
_entity_poly.type
_entity_poly.pdbx_seq_one_letter_code
_entity_poly.pdbx_strand_id
1 'polypeptide(L)'
;MKHKLPGFCCDPLVIMLTFATALAFVSPARAQSSLARISVDTFTNKDSDHRTEVEPDTFAWGNTIVSAFHVGRRPGSIGWGSADVGFSTSTDGGVTWKYGSLPDLTVNYQGGTYGAAADPSVAYDAKHGQWLISTLPLVGLSGGAQYIGDVAVSRSSDGLTWGNPINIDKTHLDDKNWTVCDNTTTSPYYGNCYTEWDQAYGSGDVLMSVSSDGGQTWSKGLASSDHAGGLGGEPLVQPNGRVIVPFQGGGIDVFSSTNGGASWGTSQVIASIDSHLDAGGIRNPNLPSASIDGAGKVFVVWSDCRFRKSCASNDIVMSSSSDGKTWSAVTRVPIDPTTSTIDHFLPGIGIDPTTSGSTAHLTIVYYYYPVSNCTAKTCQLDVGFVTSSDGGATWTAGAQIAGPMRLSWLPVSDAGPMVADYIGVSYVNGNPFGVFAAAQAPSGTTLKESMYTTKAPLPAAGSAPHFSGAADKPVAGAKSDHEMHFYYDDEGKREIPRSRWITNTSTSGQ
;
A
#
# COMPACT_ATOMS: atom_id res chain seq x y z
N MET A 1 -21.85 72.57 75.49
CA MET A 1 -21.05 72.65 74.23
C MET A 1 -20.93 71.21 73.71
N LYS A 2 -21.58 70.94 72.58
CA LYS A 2 -21.68 69.58 72.06
C LYS A 2 -20.78 69.52 70.80
N HIS A 3 -19.72 68.73 70.83
CA HIS A 3 -18.90 68.45 69.63
C HIS A 3 -19.45 67.22 68.93
N LYS A 4 -19.80 67.40 67.65
CA LYS A 4 -20.16 66.34 66.70
C LYS A 4 -18.89 65.83 66.07
N LEU A 5 -18.64 64.51 66.06
CA LEU A 5 -17.70 63.80 65.27
C LEU A 5 -18.30 63.37 63.93
N PRO A 6 -17.60 63.41 62.79
CA PRO A 6 -18.13 62.98 61.52
C PRO A 6 -18.01 61.43 61.33
N GLY A 7 -19.07 60.85 60.80
CA GLY A 7 -19.10 59.42 60.45
C GLY A 7 -18.30 59.10 59.20
N PHE A 8 -17.53 58.00 59.26
CA PHE A 8 -16.89 57.38 58.12
C PHE A 8 -17.80 56.31 57.52
N CYS A 9 -18.16 56.46 56.25
CA CYS A 9 -18.82 55.44 55.44
C CYS A 9 -17.74 54.43 55.02
N CYS A 10 -17.92 53.15 55.34
CA CYS A 10 -17.18 52.03 54.79
C CYS A 10 -17.90 51.49 53.55
N ASP A 11 -17.33 51.68 52.37
CA ASP A 11 -17.75 50.96 51.17
C ASP A 11 -17.12 49.54 51.19
N PRO A 12 -17.89 48.48 50.90
CA PRO A 12 -17.33 47.14 50.78
C PRO A 12 -16.75 46.95 49.38
N LEU A 13 -15.42 46.86 49.32
CA LEU A 13 -14.68 46.50 48.13
C LEU A 13 -14.91 45.01 47.83
N VAL A 14 -15.77 44.70 46.81
CA VAL A 14 -15.99 43.34 46.32
C VAL A 14 -14.80 42.98 45.43
N ILE A 15 -13.86 42.17 45.95
CA ILE A 15 -12.83 41.57 45.16
C ILE A 15 -13.38 40.35 44.43
N MET A 16 -13.70 40.48 43.14
CA MET A 16 -13.95 39.33 42.25
C MET A 16 -12.64 38.61 41.93
N LEU A 17 -12.40 37.49 42.61
CA LEU A 17 -11.36 36.53 42.21
C LEU A 17 -11.84 35.77 40.99
N THR A 18 -11.41 36.11 39.78
CA THR A 18 -11.56 35.30 38.58
C THR A 18 -10.57 34.11 38.65
N PHE A 19 -11.07 32.93 38.99
CA PHE A 19 -10.34 31.70 38.77
C PHE A 19 -10.28 31.39 37.27
N ALA A 20 -9.18 31.70 36.64
CA ALA A 20 -8.84 31.17 35.33
C ALA A 20 -8.47 29.71 35.50
N THR A 21 -9.36 28.77 35.29
CA THR A 21 -9.07 27.36 35.13
C THR A 21 -8.32 27.17 33.83
N ALA A 22 -7.00 27.11 33.91
CA ALA A 22 -6.19 26.60 32.80
C ALA A 22 -6.51 25.10 32.63
N LEU A 23 -7.35 24.77 31.65
CA LEU A 23 -7.46 23.40 31.15
C LEU A 23 -6.10 23.05 30.53
N ALA A 24 -5.25 22.40 31.28
CA ALA A 24 -4.10 21.70 30.73
C ALA A 24 -4.64 20.57 29.86
N PHE A 25 -4.60 20.73 28.56
CA PHE A 25 -4.74 19.62 27.63
C PHE A 25 -3.55 18.69 27.85
N VAL A 26 -3.73 17.71 28.73
CA VAL A 26 -2.82 16.57 28.81
C VAL A 26 -3.06 15.79 27.53
N SER A 27 -2.24 16.01 26.50
CA SER A 27 -2.17 15.11 25.36
C SER A 27 -1.93 13.70 25.91
N PRO A 28 -2.78 12.71 25.62
CA PRO A 28 -2.51 11.35 26.04
C PRO A 28 -1.14 10.98 25.45
N ALA A 29 -0.21 10.54 26.30
CA ALA A 29 1.03 9.96 25.85
C ALA A 29 0.65 8.76 24.98
N ARG A 30 0.78 8.90 23.65
CA ARG A 30 0.55 7.82 22.71
C ARG A 30 1.60 6.76 23.01
N ALA A 31 1.18 5.62 23.52
CA ALA A 31 2.05 4.45 23.60
C ALA A 31 2.42 4.10 22.14
N GLN A 32 3.64 4.44 21.74
CA GLN A 32 4.19 4.02 20.46
C GLN A 32 4.20 2.50 20.48
N SER A 33 3.50 1.86 19.55
CA SER A 33 3.46 0.41 19.43
C SER A 33 4.89 -0.10 19.30
N SER A 34 5.26 -1.10 20.11
CA SER A 34 6.59 -1.67 19.97
C SER A 34 6.67 -2.44 18.65
N LEU A 35 7.67 -2.11 17.81
CA LEU A 35 7.85 -2.72 16.52
C LEU A 35 8.70 -4.00 16.61
N ALA A 36 8.35 -4.98 15.79
CA ALA A 36 9.19 -6.13 15.47
C ALA A 36 9.82 -5.92 14.11
N ARG A 37 11.15 -5.92 14.02
CA ARG A 37 11.84 -6.02 12.73
C ARG A 37 11.74 -7.46 12.24
N ILE A 38 11.22 -7.65 11.03
CA ILE A 38 10.95 -8.98 10.47
C ILE A 38 11.84 -9.32 9.27
N SER A 39 12.72 -8.43 8.85
CA SER A 39 13.62 -8.64 7.71
C SER A 39 15.09 -8.44 8.05
N VAL A 40 15.97 -9.02 7.26
CA VAL A 40 17.43 -8.81 7.30
C VAL A 40 18.01 -8.94 5.90
N ASP A 41 18.70 -7.90 5.44
CA ASP A 41 19.53 -7.97 4.24
C ASP A 41 20.87 -8.65 4.58
N THR A 42 21.12 -9.78 3.91
CA THR A 42 22.35 -10.54 4.02
C THR A 42 23.22 -10.46 2.75
N PHE A 43 22.78 -9.72 1.75
CA PHE A 43 23.48 -9.58 0.48
C PHE A 43 24.71 -8.66 0.59
N THR A 44 25.65 -8.82 -0.32
CA THR A 44 26.92 -8.08 -0.38
C THR A 44 27.31 -7.68 -1.81
N ASN A 45 26.38 -7.82 -2.76
CA ASN A 45 26.58 -7.39 -4.14
C ASN A 45 26.80 -5.87 -4.20
N LYS A 46 27.52 -5.39 -5.25
CA LYS A 46 27.95 -3.98 -5.32
C LYS A 46 26.96 -3.05 -6.00
N ASP A 47 25.92 -3.58 -6.60
CA ASP A 47 24.94 -2.90 -7.41
C ASP A 47 23.60 -2.65 -6.68
N SER A 48 23.62 -2.79 -5.35
CA SER A 48 22.48 -2.53 -4.48
C SER A 48 22.86 -1.66 -3.29
N ASP A 49 21.91 -0.86 -2.80
CA ASP A 49 21.98 -0.24 -1.50
C ASP A 49 21.63 -1.28 -0.43
N HIS A 50 22.59 -1.61 0.42
CA HIS A 50 22.38 -2.62 1.44
C HIS A 50 21.63 -2.08 2.64
N ARG A 51 20.88 -3.00 3.29
CA ARG A 51 19.94 -2.73 4.38
C ARG A 51 18.85 -1.79 3.92
N THR A 52 18.29 -2.10 2.76
CA THR A 52 17.14 -1.43 2.18
C THR A 52 16.14 -2.47 1.75
N GLU A 53 15.08 -2.61 2.51
CA GLU A 53 13.96 -3.48 2.19
C GLU A 53 12.74 -2.59 1.97
N VAL A 54 12.04 -2.77 0.84
CA VAL A 54 10.91 -1.95 0.38
C VAL A 54 9.79 -2.79 -0.21
N GLU A 55 8.61 -2.22 -0.44
CA GLU A 55 7.46 -2.82 -1.12
C GLU A 55 6.99 -4.16 -0.51
N PRO A 56 6.49 -4.16 0.72
CA PRO A 56 5.98 -5.38 1.32
C PRO A 56 4.55 -5.67 0.91
N ASP A 57 4.28 -6.94 0.59
CA ASP A 57 2.95 -7.52 0.67
C ASP A 57 2.88 -8.56 1.78
N THR A 58 1.66 -8.90 2.24
CA THR A 58 1.43 -9.90 3.28
C THR A 58 0.08 -10.59 3.11
N PHE A 59 0.08 -11.90 3.36
CA PHE A 59 -1.12 -12.69 3.43
C PHE A 59 -1.11 -13.61 4.65
N ALA A 60 -2.29 -13.91 5.20
CA ALA A 60 -2.42 -14.78 6.35
C ALA A 60 -3.43 -15.92 6.10
N TRP A 61 -3.08 -17.11 6.58
CA TRP A 61 -3.96 -18.27 6.57
C TRP A 61 -3.77 -19.12 7.84
N GLY A 62 -4.85 -19.37 8.55
CA GLY A 62 -4.78 -19.99 9.89
C GLY A 62 -3.94 -19.14 10.84
N ASN A 63 -2.92 -19.71 11.45
CA ASN A 63 -1.97 -18.99 12.32
C ASN A 63 -0.71 -18.53 11.58
N THR A 64 -0.61 -18.78 10.28
CA THR A 64 0.57 -18.42 9.50
C THR A 64 0.36 -17.10 8.80
N ILE A 65 1.34 -16.20 8.94
CA ILE A 65 1.45 -14.95 8.18
C ILE A 65 2.71 -15.07 7.34
N VAL A 66 2.61 -14.82 6.05
CA VAL A 66 3.75 -14.66 5.15
C VAL A 66 3.77 -13.24 4.64
N SER A 67 4.95 -12.62 4.64
CA SER A 67 5.22 -11.36 3.97
C SER A 67 6.36 -11.52 3.00
N ALA A 68 6.31 -10.85 1.86
CA ALA A 68 7.38 -10.79 0.87
C ALA A 68 7.71 -9.32 0.56
N PHE A 69 8.98 -9.04 0.22
CA PHE A 69 9.48 -7.68 0.04
C PHE A 69 10.80 -7.69 -0.76
N HIS A 70 11.16 -6.56 -1.32
CA HIS A 70 12.48 -6.35 -1.90
C HIS A 70 13.58 -6.38 -0.85
N VAL A 71 14.75 -6.94 -1.18
CA VAL A 71 15.95 -6.91 -0.32
C VAL A 71 17.13 -6.37 -1.11
N GLY A 72 17.76 -5.30 -0.60
CA GLY A 72 18.87 -4.64 -1.27
C GLY A 72 18.40 -3.89 -2.52
N ARG A 73 17.62 -2.80 -2.31
CA ARG A 73 17.08 -1.97 -3.40
C ARG A 73 18.21 -1.42 -4.26
N ARG A 74 18.12 -1.53 -5.57
CA ARG A 74 19.08 -0.92 -6.48
C ARG A 74 18.92 0.59 -6.53
N PRO A 75 20.02 1.37 -6.50
CA PRO A 75 19.97 2.79 -6.77
C PRO A 75 19.39 3.07 -8.16
N GLY A 76 18.57 4.10 -8.31
CA GLY A 76 17.98 4.46 -9.60
C GLY A 76 19.00 4.77 -10.71
N SER A 77 20.24 5.11 -10.35
CA SER A 77 21.36 5.28 -11.29
C SER A 77 21.89 3.97 -11.88
N ILE A 78 21.60 2.82 -11.25
CA ILE A 78 22.03 1.49 -11.68
C ILE A 78 20.90 0.75 -12.38
N GLY A 79 19.66 0.90 -11.92
CA GLY A 79 18.51 0.22 -12.51
C GLY A 79 17.38 -0.07 -11.52
N TRP A 80 16.46 -0.91 -11.93
CA TRP A 80 15.27 -1.26 -11.16
C TRP A 80 15.48 -2.52 -10.29
N GLY A 81 14.48 -2.76 -9.41
CA GLY A 81 14.42 -3.93 -8.57
C GLY A 81 15.43 -3.91 -7.42
N SER A 82 15.77 -5.07 -6.95
CA SER A 82 16.58 -5.32 -5.76
C SER A 82 17.52 -6.50 -5.99
N ALA A 83 18.45 -6.72 -5.04
CA ALA A 83 19.36 -7.87 -5.10
C ALA A 83 18.59 -9.19 -5.15
N ASP A 84 17.47 -9.28 -4.41
CA ASP A 84 16.57 -10.42 -4.43
C ASP A 84 15.21 -10.04 -3.80
N VAL A 85 14.26 -10.98 -3.80
CA VAL A 85 13.04 -10.94 -3.02
C VAL A 85 13.23 -11.75 -1.74
N GLY A 86 13.01 -11.08 -0.61
CA GLY A 86 12.98 -11.68 0.71
C GLY A 86 11.57 -12.04 1.15
N PHE A 87 11.50 -12.92 2.13
CA PHE A 87 10.25 -13.24 2.82
C PHE A 87 10.42 -13.28 4.33
N SER A 88 9.33 -13.10 5.05
CA SER A 88 9.24 -13.31 6.49
C SER A 88 7.97 -14.08 6.82
N THR A 89 8.10 -15.07 7.68
CA THR A 89 6.98 -15.94 8.05
C THR A 89 6.87 -16.07 9.56
N SER A 90 5.66 -15.84 10.06
CA SER A 90 5.23 -16.25 11.39
C SER A 90 4.28 -17.44 11.29
N THR A 91 4.49 -18.48 12.08
CA THR A 91 3.60 -19.64 12.16
C THR A 91 2.84 -19.70 13.48
N ASP A 92 2.96 -18.68 14.30
CA ASP A 92 2.40 -18.58 15.66
C ASP A 92 1.55 -17.31 15.87
N GLY A 93 0.93 -16.82 14.79
CA GLY A 93 0.01 -15.68 14.85
C GLY A 93 0.70 -14.33 15.02
N GLY A 94 1.91 -14.15 14.51
CA GLY A 94 2.66 -12.90 14.56
C GLY A 94 3.57 -12.72 15.78
N VAL A 95 3.72 -13.75 16.62
CA VAL A 95 4.54 -13.68 17.85
C VAL A 95 6.03 -13.78 17.53
N THR A 96 6.41 -14.75 16.70
CA THR A 96 7.80 -14.92 16.25
C THR A 96 7.89 -14.96 14.72
N TRP A 97 9.03 -14.51 14.18
CA TRP A 97 9.23 -14.38 12.75
C TRP A 97 10.53 -15.05 12.31
N LYS A 98 10.47 -15.75 11.19
CA LYS A 98 11.60 -16.28 10.46
C LYS A 98 11.68 -15.58 9.12
N TYR A 99 12.88 -15.33 8.62
CA TYR A 99 13.12 -14.64 7.36
C TYR A 99 14.08 -15.44 6.48
N GLY A 100 14.02 -15.18 5.17
CA GLY A 100 14.88 -15.76 4.16
C GLY A 100 14.77 -15.00 2.85
N SER A 101 15.40 -15.56 1.80
CA SER A 101 15.29 -15.08 0.42
C SER A 101 14.80 -16.20 -0.47
N LEU A 102 14.15 -15.85 -1.60
CA LEU A 102 13.65 -16.85 -2.55
C LEU A 102 14.83 -17.52 -3.28
N PRO A 103 14.91 -18.86 -3.28
CA PRO A 103 16.00 -19.58 -3.93
C PRO A 103 15.89 -19.50 -5.44
N ASP A 104 17.03 -19.60 -6.12
CA ASP A 104 17.18 -19.71 -7.58
C ASP A 104 16.51 -18.59 -8.39
N LEU A 105 16.16 -17.45 -7.75
CA LEU A 105 15.54 -16.32 -8.41
C LEU A 105 16.60 -15.42 -9.05
N THR A 106 17.46 -14.81 -8.28
CA THR A 106 18.52 -13.92 -8.80
C THR A 106 19.91 -14.53 -8.72
N VAL A 107 20.85 -13.96 -9.47
CA VAL A 107 22.28 -14.35 -9.43
C VAL A 107 22.91 -14.15 -8.05
N ASN A 108 22.27 -13.44 -7.15
CA ASN A 108 22.77 -13.15 -5.82
C ASN A 108 22.47 -14.26 -4.80
N TYR A 109 21.53 -15.17 -5.10
CA TYR A 109 21.14 -16.21 -4.17
C TYR A 109 20.87 -17.57 -4.83
N GLN A 110 21.53 -18.61 -4.34
CA GLN A 110 21.34 -20.04 -4.65
C GLN A 110 21.25 -20.40 -6.14
N GLY A 111 21.98 -19.67 -7.01
CA GLY A 111 22.14 -20.07 -8.41
C GLY A 111 21.09 -19.55 -9.37
N GLY A 112 20.26 -18.60 -8.95
CA GLY A 112 19.31 -17.93 -9.82
C GLY A 112 19.97 -17.26 -11.03
N THR A 113 19.17 -16.92 -12.03
CA THR A 113 19.69 -16.45 -13.32
C THR A 113 19.32 -15.00 -13.63
N TYR A 114 18.34 -14.44 -12.94
CA TYR A 114 17.92 -13.05 -13.15
C TYR A 114 18.88 -12.06 -12.49
N GLY A 115 19.06 -10.91 -13.11
CA GLY A 115 19.97 -9.88 -12.61
C GLY A 115 19.45 -9.18 -11.36
N ALA A 116 18.13 -9.07 -11.21
CA ALA A 116 17.43 -8.48 -10.09
C ALA A 116 16.02 -9.07 -9.97
N ALA A 117 15.28 -8.69 -8.94
CA ALA A 117 13.86 -9.03 -8.80
C ALA A 117 13.09 -7.88 -8.14
N ALA A 118 11.77 -7.83 -8.37
CA ALA A 118 10.88 -6.78 -7.91
C ALA A 118 9.48 -7.32 -7.60
N ASP A 119 8.63 -6.43 -7.09
CA ASP A 119 7.18 -6.50 -6.98
C ASP A 119 6.62 -7.83 -6.44
N PRO A 120 7.01 -8.25 -5.22
CA PRO A 120 6.48 -9.47 -4.65
C PRO A 120 5.02 -9.28 -4.20
N SER A 121 4.18 -10.30 -4.44
CA SER A 121 2.90 -10.44 -3.75
C SER A 121 2.72 -11.84 -3.18
N VAL A 122 1.88 -11.99 -2.15
CA VAL A 122 1.72 -13.22 -1.36
C VAL A 122 0.28 -13.72 -1.45
N ALA A 123 0.11 -15.00 -1.78
CA ALA A 123 -1.18 -15.68 -1.74
C ALA A 123 -1.08 -17.05 -1.09
N TYR A 124 -2.24 -17.60 -0.71
CA TYR A 124 -2.37 -18.97 -0.26
C TYR A 124 -3.49 -19.67 -1.01
N ASP A 125 -3.21 -20.86 -1.49
CA ASP A 125 -4.19 -21.78 -2.10
C ASP A 125 -4.59 -22.84 -1.06
N ALA A 126 -5.76 -22.66 -0.50
CA ALA A 126 -6.27 -23.54 0.55
C ALA A 126 -6.62 -24.95 0.04
N LYS A 127 -6.99 -25.09 -1.23
CA LYS A 127 -7.31 -26.39 -1.83
C LYS A 127 -6.09 -27.28 -1.98
N HIS A 128 -4.96 -26.69 -2.41
CA HIS A 128 -3.74 -27.43 -2.67
C HIS A 128 -2.71 -27.32 -1.53
N GLY A 129 -3.02 -26.52 -0.48
CA GLY A 129 -2.13 -26.32 0.66
C GLY A 129 -0.82 -25.64 0.27
N GLN A 130 -0.87 -24.64 -0.61
CA GLN A 130 0.32 -23.96 -1.16
C GLN A 130 0.32 -22.48 -0.88
N TRP A 131 1.41 -22.00 -0.32
CA TRP A 131 1.80 -20.60 -0.33
C TRP A 131 2.42 -20.25 -1.68
N LEU A 132 2.10 -19.09 -2.18
CA LEU A 132 2.64 -18.54 -3.42
C LEU A 132 3.24 -17.17 -3.13
N ILE A 133 4.46 -16.93 -3.62
CA ILE A 133 5.02 -15.58 -3.77
C ILE A 133 5.23 -15.35 -5.26
N SER A 134 4.43 -14.48 -5.86
CA SER A 134 4.70 -14.01 -7.21
C SER A 134 5.70 -12.86 -7.20
N THR A 135 6.48 -12.75 -8.23
CA THR A 135 7.58 -11.78 -8.34
C THR A 135 7.75 -11.33 -9.78
N LEU A 136 8.41 -10.21 -9.94
CA LEU A 136 8.86 -9.67 -11.21
C LEU A 136 10.39 -9.90 -11.35
N PRO A 137 10.86 -11.05 -11.87
CA PRO A 137 12.28 -11.26 -12.18
C PRO A 137 12.72 -10.34 -13.31
N LEU A 138 13.87 -9.66 -13.15
CA LEU A 138 14.32 -8.63 -14.07
C LEU A 138 15.51 -9.12 -14.90
N VAL A 139 15.35 -9.03 -16.22
CA VAL A 139 16.40 -9.37 -17.19
C VAL A 139 17.19 -8.11 -17.56
N GLY A 140 18.52 -8.14 -17.40
CA GLY A 140 19.39 -7.05 -17.82
C GLY A 140 19.51 -6.98 -19.35
N LEU A 141 19.21 -5.84 -19.96
CA LEU A 141 19.50 -5.61 -21.37
C LEU A 141 20.98 -5.32 -21.57
N SER A 142 21.57 -5.92 -22.63
CA SER A 142 22.95 -5.62 -23.04
C SER A 142 23.07 -4.15 -23.44
N GLY A 143 23.88 -3.39 -22.72
CA GLY A 143 24.04 -1.96 -22.92
C GLY A 143 23.70 -1.10 -21.70
N GLY A 144 23.31 -1.70 -20.57
CA GLY A 144 23.26 -1.04 -19.25
C GLY A 144 22.08 -0.13 -18.98
N ALA A 145 21.03 -0.15 -19.81
CA ALA A 145 20.03 0.89 -19.72
C ALA A 145 18.67 0.51 -19.13
N GLN A 146 18.20 -0.73 -19.20
CA GLN A 146 16.88 -1.09 -18.63
C GLN A 146 16.81 -2.58 -18.29
N TYR A 147 16.22 -2.89 -17.11
CA TYR A 147 15.77 -4.22 -16.76
C TYR A 147 14.30 -4.31 -17.15
N ILE A 148 13.93 -5.39 -17.82
CA ILE A 148 12.56 -5.68 -18.22
C ILE A 148 12.10 -6.90 -17.44
N GLY A 149 10.86 -6.89 -16.95
CA GLY A 149 10.32 -7.92 -16.09
C GLY A 149 9.70 -9.09 -16.84
N ASP A 150 9.92 -10.27 -16.27
CA ASP A 150 9.10 -11.46 -16.45
C ASP A 150 8.13 -11.56 -15.27
N VAL A 151 7.18 -12.48 -15.32
CA VAL A 151 6.35 -12.83 -14.15
C VAL A 151 6.66 -14.27 -13.74
N ALA A 152 6.96 -14.47 -12.45
CA ALA A 152 7.22 -15.79 -11.90
C ALA A 152 6.55 -15.98 -10.54
N VAL A 153 6.40 -17.24 -10.12
CA VAL A 153 5.88 -17.61 -8.81
C VAL A 153 6.79 -18.66 -8.16
N SER A 154 7.12 -18.45 -6.88
CA SER A 154 7.73 -19.45 -6.01
C SER A 154 6.64 -20.06 -5.11
N ARG A 155 6.76 -21.37 -4.81
CA ARG A 155 5.77 -22.15 -4.08
C ARG A 155 6.34 -22.70 -2.78
N SER A 156 5.50 -22.80 -1.75
CA SER A 156 5.87 -23.40 -0.47
C SER A 156 4.66 -24.10 0.18
N SER A 157 4.87 -25.24 0.81
CA SER A 157 3.84 -25.91 1.59
C SER A 157 3.76 -25.44 3.04
N ASP A 158 4.79 -24.74 3.53
CA ASP A 158 4.92 -24.34 4.93
C ASP A 158 5.16 -22.81 5.12
N GLY A 159 5.32 -22.08 4.00
CA GLY A 159 5.68 -20.67 4.01
C GLY A 159 7.11 -20.37 4.47
N LEU A 160 7.92 -21.40 4.71
CA LEU A 160 9.29 -21.29 5.22
C LEU A 160 10.33 -21.83 4.25
N THR A 161 9.98 -22.89 3.52
CA THR A 161 10.82 -23.54 2.53
C THR A 161 10.22 -23.32 1.15
N TRP A 162 10.92 -22.60 0.29
CA TRP A 162 10.42 -22.20 -1.02
C TRP A 162 11.11 -23.02 -2.12
N GLY A 163 10.33 -23.37 -3.14
CA GLY A 163 10.82 -23.98 -4.35
C GLY A 163 11.34 -22.95 -5.35
N ASN A 164 11.96 -23.45 -6.42
CA ASN A 164 12.45 -22.64 -7.53
C ASN A 164 11.32 -21.89 -8.22
N PRO A 165 11.59 -20.70 -8.80
CA PRO A 165 10.56 -19.92 -9.47
C PRO A 165 10.03 -20.64 -10.72
N ILE A 166 8.72 -20.61 -10.89
CA ILE A 166 7.99 -21.08 -12.07
C ILE A 166 7.57 -19.84 -12.86
N ASN A 167 8.04 -19.73 -14.09
CA ASN A 167 7.70 -18.58 -14.93
C ASN A 167 6.26 -18.67 -15.42
N ILE A 168 5.52 -17.58 -15.28
CA ILE A 168 4.15 -17.36 -15.75
C ILE A 168 4.20 -16.69 -17.13
N ASP A 169 4.95 -15.62 -17.25
CA ASP A 169 5.24 -14.93 -18.52
C ASP A 169 6.74 -14.70 -18.69
N LYS A 170 7.21 -14.69 -19.95
CA LYS A 170 8.61 -14.45 -20.36
C LYS A 170 8.70 -13.52 -21.56
N THR A 171 7.76 -12.61 -21.68
CA THR A 171 7.81 -11.63 -22.78
C THR A 171 8.83 -10.54 -22.56
N HIS A 172 9.35 -10.42 -21.32
CA HIS A 172 10.28 -9.38 -20.88
C HIS A 172 9.71 -7.96 -21.02
N LEU A 173 8.38 -7.82 -20.91
CA LEU A 173 7.68 -6.55 -21.10
C LEU A 173 6.82 -6.16 -19.89
N ASP A 174 6.91 -6.94 -18.80
CA ASP A 174 5.96 -6.93 -17.70
C ASP A 174 6.40 -6.02 -16.57
N ASP A 175 5.43 -5.44 -15.87
CA ASP A 175 5.57 -4.67 -14.64
C ASP A 175 4.44 -5.01 -13.67
N LYS A 176 4.58 -4.71 -12.40
CA LYS A 176 3.61 -4.90 -11.33
C LYS A 176 2.81 -6.20 -11.44
N ASN A 177 3.08 -7.16 -10.61
CA ASN A 177 2.31 -8.40 -10.58
C ASN A 177 1.62 -8.57 -9.23
N TRP A 178 0.44 -9.19 -9.24
CA TRP A 178 -0.29 -9.52 -8.02
C TRP A 178 -1.03 -10.84 -8.12
N THR A 179 -0.99 -11.66 -7.07
CA THR A 179 -1.60 -12.99 -7.07
C THR A 179 -2.64 -13.14 -5.97
N VAL A 180 -3.78 -13.76 -6.30
CA VAL A 180 -4.82 -14.16 -5.36
C VAL A 180 -5.30 -15.57 -5.66
N CYS A 181 -5.79 -16.30 -4.66
CA CYS A 181 -6.41 -17.62 -4.87
C CYS A 181 -7.86 -17.65 -4.39
N ASP A 182 -8.70 -18.43 -5.07
CA ASP A 182 -10.08 -18.71 -4.64
C ASP A 182 -10.09 -19.72 -3.50
N ASN A 183 -10.24 -19.21 -2.29
CA ASN A 183 -10.25 -20.00 -1.06
C ASN A 183 -11.67 -20.33 -0.56
N THR A 184 -12.70 -20.01 -1.34
CA THR A 184 -14.08 -20.29 -0.97
C THR A 184 -14.49 -21.69 -1.41
N THR A 185 -14.64 -22.61 -0.47
CA THR A 185 -14.95 -24.04 -0.74
C THR A 185 -16.24 -24.27 -1.53
N THR A 186 -17.17 -23.32 -1.52
CA THR A 186 -18.44 -23.38 -2.27
C THR A 186 -18.35 -22.73 -3.64
N SER A 187 -17.23 -22.09 -3.97
CA SER A 187 -17.01 -21.51 -5.30
C SER A 187 -16.85 -22.61 -6.36
N PRO A 188 -17.38 -22.43 -7.57
CA PRO A 188 -17.13 -23.32 -8.69
C PRO A 188 -15.66 -23.39 -9.13
N TYR A 189 -14.87 -22.41 -8.71
CA TYR A 189 -13.45 -22.26 -9.07
C TYR A 189 -12.53 -22.41 -7.85
N TYR A 190 -12.98 -23.02 -6.76
CA TYR A 190 -12.19 -23.27 -5.56
C TYR A 190 -10.82 -23.87 -5.88
N GLY A 191 -9.75 -23.19 -5.46
CA GLY A 191 -8.36 -23.55 -5.71
C GLY A 191 -7.80 -23.04 -7.05
N ASN A 192 -8.53 -22.21 -7.81
CA ASN A 192 -7.92 -21.44 -8.86
C ASN A 192 -7.14 -20.28 -8.24
N CYS A 193 -5.91 -20.06 -8.71
CA CYS A 193 -5.14 -18.86 -8.42
C CYS A 193 -5.06 -17.99 -9.68
N TYR A 194 -5.09 -16.69 -9.48
CA TYR A 194 -5.11 -15.68 -10.53
C TYR A 194 -3.95 -14.74 -10.31
N THR A 195 -3.10 -14.57 -11.31
CA THR A 195 -2.01 -13.60 -11.28
C THR A 195 -2.27 -12.52 -12.32
N GLU A 196 -2.20 -11.30 -11.88
CA GLU A 196 -2.29 -10.08 -12.68
C GLU A 196 -0.88 -9.54 -12.93
N TRP A 197 -0.67 -8.86 -14.05
CA TRP A 197 0.44 -7.96 -14.33
C TRP A 197 0.07 -6.99 -15.44
N ASP A 198 0.77 -5.88 -15.53
CA ASP A 198 0.62 -4.97 -16.66
C ASP A 198 1.81 -5.10 -17.62
N GLN A 199 1.51 -5.03 -18.91
CA GLN A 199 2.50 -5.12 -19.96
C GLN A 199 3.08 -3.74 -20.29
N ALA A 200 3.70 -3.11 -19.31
CA ALA A 200 4.14 -1.72 -19.32
C ALA A 200 5.03 -1.34 -20.49
N TYR A 201 5.82 -2.31 -20.99
CA TYR A 201 6.75 -2.11 -22.11
C TYR A 201 6.26 -2.76 -23.40
N GLY A 202 5.00 -3.21 -23.43
CA GLY A 202 4.34 -3.86 -24.55
C GLY A 202 3.10 -3.14 -25.01
N SER A 203 1.94 -3.83 -24.92
CA SER A 203 0.64 -3.26 -25.29
C SER A 203 0.11 -2.24 -24.29
N GLY A 204 0.63 -2.23 -23.06
CA GLY A 204 0.09 -1.48 -21.93
C GLY A 204 -1.13 -2.13 -21.28
N ASP A 205 -1.55 -3.30 -21.76
CA ASP A 205 -2.71 -4.01 -21.23
C ASP A 205 -2.43 -4.56 -19.83
N VAL A 206 -3.46 -4.57 -18.98
CA VAL A 206 -3.49 -5.37 -17.77
C VAL A 206 -3.87 -6.80 -18.14
N LEU A 207 -2.98 -7.75 -17.84
CA LEU A 207 -3.11 -9.15 -18.21
C LEU A 207 -3.39 -10.02 -16.99
N MET A 208 -4.06 -11.13 -17.23
CA MET A 208 -4.42 -12.11 -16.20
C MET A 208 -4.07 -13.53 -16.64
N SER A 209 -3.44 -14.29 -15.76
CA SER A 209 -3.19 -15.72 -15.91
C SER A 209 -3.85 -16.51 -14.79
N VAL A 210 -4.14 -17.79 -15.05
CA VAL A 210 -4.85 -18.68 -14.12
C VAL A 210 -4.08 -19.98 -13.93
N SER A 211 -3.94 -20.40 -12.68
CA SER A 211 -3.52 -21.75 -12.30
C SER A 211 -4.65 -22.48 -11.57
N SER A 212 -4.86 -23.75 -11.84
CA SER A 212 -5.84 -24.61 -11.16
C SER A 212 -5.19 -25.81 -10.44
N ASP A 213 -3.88 -25.84 -10.33
CA ASP A 213 -3.08 -26.95 -9.82
C ASP A 213 -2.08 -26.54 -8.72
N GLY A 214 -2.41 -25.48 -7.99
CA GLY A 214 -1.58 -24.96 -6.89
C GLY A 214 -0.35 -24.20 -7.37
N GLY A 215 -0.44 -23.50 -8.50
CA GLY A 215 0.64 -22.69 -9.04
C GLY A 215 1.71 -23.48 -9.79
N GLN A 216 1.45 -24.75 -10.17
CA GLN A 216 2.42 -25.55 -10.93
C GLN A 216 2.45 -25.20 -12.40
N THR A 217 1.27 -24.96 -12.96
CA THR A 217 1.12 -24.52 -14.36
C THR A 217 0.18 -23.32 -14.44
N TRP A 218 0.38 -22.48 -15.45
CA TRP A 218 -0.33 -21.25 -15.63
C TRP A 218 -0.82 -21.10 -17.08
N SER A 219 -1.98 -20.50 -17.25
CA SER A 219 -2.51 -20.18 -18.57
C SER A 219 -1.70 -19.05 -19.21
N LYS A 220 -1.83 -18.88 -20.52
CA LYS A 220 -1.37 -17.66 -21.19
C LYS A 220 -2.12 -16.46 -20.60
N GLY A 221 -1.42 -15.32 -20.46
CA GLY A 221 -2.04 -14.05 -20.07
C GLY A 221 -3.12 -13.60 -21.05
N LEU A 222 -4.25 -13.16 -20.52
CA LEU A 222 -5.41 -12.65 -21.26
C LEU A 222 -5.74 -11.24 -20.77
N ALA A 223 -5.92 -10.31 -21.70
CA ALA A 223 -6.41 -8.96 -21.41
C ALA A 223 -7.93 -8.95 -21.19
N SER A 224 -8.44 -7.85 -20.65
CA SER A 224 -9.86 -7.51 -20.71
C SER A 224 -10.34 -7.41 -22.16
N SER A 225 -11.66 -7.52 -22.40
CA SER A 225 -12.22 -7.53 -23.75
C SER A 225 -12.05 -6.20 -24.53
N ASP A 226 -11.76 -5.13 -23.82
CA ASP A 226 -11.47 -3.80 -24.34
C ASP A 226 -9.98 -3.42 -24.26
N HIS A 227 -9.11 -4.36 -23.90
CA HIS A 227 -7.68 -4.12 -23.77
C HIS A 227 -7.34 -2.96 -22.83
N ALA A 228 -7.96 -2.97 -21.64
CA ALA A 228 -7.74 -1.92 -20.66
C ALA A 228 -6.28 -1.88 -20.22
N GLY A 229 -5.69 -0.71 -20.34
CA GLY A 229 -4.33 -0.46 -19.89
C GLY A 229 -4.28 0.22 -18.54
N GLY A 230 -3.28 -0.10 -17.75
CA GLY A 230 -3.12 0.45 -16.40
C GLY A 230 -1.89 -0.05 -15.69
N LEU A 231 -1.88 0.13 -14.37
CA LEU A 231 -0.78 -0.22 -13.49
C LEU A 231 -1.32 -0.73 -12.14
N GLY A 232 -0.67 -1.75 -11.59
CA GLY A 232 -0.85 -2.19 -10.21
C GLY A 232 -2.24 -2.72 -9.91
N GLY A 233 -2.69 -3.72 -10.65
CA GLY A 233 -3.95 -4.41 -10.39
C GLY A 233 -3.86 -5.31 -9.16
N GLU A 234 -4.87 -5.26 -8.28
CA GLU A 234 -5.02 -6.14 -7.12
C GLU A 234 -6.27 -7.02 -7.29
N PRO A 235 -6.17 -8.24 -7.87
CA PRO A 235 -7.30 -9.12 -8.06
C PRO A 235 -7.88 -9.61 -6.74
N LEU A 236 -9.21 -9.72 -6.68
CA LEU A 236 -9.98 -10.21 -5.54
C LEU A 236 -11.00 -11.24 -5.99
N VAL A 237 -11.24 -12.28 -5.20
CA VAL A 237 -12.19 -13.34 -5.54
C VAL A 237 -13.40 -13.31 -4.60
N GLN A 238 -14.59 -13.11 -5.15
CA GLN A 238 -15.84 -13.19 -4.41
C GLN A 238 -16.23 -14.67 -4.13
N PRO A 239 -17.03 -14.94 -3.08
CA PRO A 239 -17.47 -16.30 -2.74
C PRO A 239 -18.21 -17.05 -3.86
N ASN A 240 -18.76 -16.34 -4.83
CA ASN A 240 -19.41 -16.93 -6.00
C ASN A 240 -18.43 -17.25 -7.15
N GLY A 241 -17.12 -17.05 -6.95
CA GLY A 241 -16.07 -17.29 -7.93
C GLY A 241 -15.87 -16.15 -8.94
N ARG A 242 -16.53 -15.00 -8.76
CA ARG A 242 -16.22 -13.83 -9.58
C ARG A 242 -14.86 -13.26 -9.14
N VAL A 243 -14.00 -13.00 -10.10
CA VAL A 243 -12.75 -12.26 -9.90
C VAL A 243 -12.95 -10.82 -10.31
N ILE A 244 -12.54 -9.88 -9.47
CA ILE A 244 -12.61 -8.43 -9.69
C ILE A 244 -11.19 -7.90 -9.62
N VAL A 245 -10.77 -7.10 -10.58
CA VAL A 245 -9.40 -6.56 -10.68
C VAL A 245 -9.49 -5.04 -10.70
N PRO A 246 -9.38 -4.37 -9.54
CA PRO A 246 -9.17 -2.93 -9.50
C PRO A 246 -7.72 -2.60 -9.84
N PHE A 247 -7.50 -1.52 -10.58
CA PHE A 247 -6.18 -1.05 -11.00
C PHE A 247 -6.21 0.46 -11.27
N GLN A 248 -5.05 1.07 -11.38
CA GLN A 248 -4.92 2.46 -11.81
C GLN A 248 -4.88 2.50 -13.34
N GLY A 249 -5.94 3.02 -13.95
CA GLY A 249 -6.07 3.23 -15.38
C GLY A 249 -6.27 4.71 -15.72
N GLY A 250 -7.38 5.06 -16.36
CA GLY A 250 -7.81 6.46 -16.54
C GLY A 250 -8.31 7.11 -15.26
N GLY A 251 -8.43 6.34 -14.21
CA GLY A 251 -8.81 6.65 -12.83
C GLY A 251 -8.55 5.41 -12.00
N ILE A 252 -9.44 5.11 -11.06
CA ILE A 252 -9.55 3.77 -10.50
C ILE A 252 -10.50 3.00 -11.41
N ASP A 253 -9.96 2.03 -12.11
CA ASP A 253 -10.65 1.21 -13.08
C ASP A 253 -10.82 -0.21 -12.56
N VAL A 254 -11.79 -0.94 -13.07
CA VAL A 254 -12.00 -2.35 -12.74
C VAL A 254 -12.45 -3.13 -13.96
N PHE A 255 -12.02 -4.37 -14.10
CA PHE A 255 -12.67 -5.38 -14.92
C PHE A 255 -12.90 -6.65 -14.12
N SER A 256 -13.64 -7.61 -14.66
CA SER A 256 -13.96 -8.84 -13.92
C SER A 256 -14.14 -10.04 -14.80
N SER A 257 -13.97 -11.24 -14.20
CA SER A 257 -14.35 -12.53 -14.78
C SER A 257 -15.41 -13.22 -13.93
N THR A 258 -16.33 -13.93 -14.58
CA THR A 258 -17.33 -14.79 -13.90
C THR A 258 -17.24 -16.25 -14.32
N ASN A 259 -16.21 -16.60 -15.07
CA ASN A 259 -16.01 -17.94 -15.65
C ASN A 259 -14.63 -18.53 -15.29
N GLY A 260 -14.12 -18.19 -14.11
CA GLY A 260 -12.84 -18.71 -13.59
C GLY A 260 -11.63 -18.21 -14.37
N GLY A 261 -11.68 -16.99 -14.94
CA GLY A 261 -10.58 -16.40 -15.70
C GLY A 261 -10.47 -16.88 -17.15
N ALA A 262 -11.42 -17.67 -17.65
CA ALA A 262 -11.43 -18.10 -19.04
C ALA A 262 -11.65 -16.93 -20.03
N SER A 263 -12.26 -15.84 -19.56
CA SER A 263 -12.34 -14.57 -20.27
C SER A 263 -12.58 -13.42 -19.27
N TRP A 264 -12.25 -12.20 -19.68
CA TRP A 264 -12.38 -10.99 -18.89
C TRP A 264 -13.30 -9.99 -19.60
N GLY A 265 -14.19 -9.37 -18.84
CA GLY A 265 -15.13 -8.37 -19.34
C GLY A 265 -14.47 -7.06 -19.72
N THR A 266 -15.27 -6.10 -20.21
CA THR A 266 -14.82 -4.71 -20.41
C THR A 266 -14.50 -4.04 -19.09
N SER A 267 -13.56 -3.12 -19.09
CA SER A 267 -13.22 -2.27 -17.97
C SER A 267 -14.30 -1.22 -17.68
N GLN A 268 -14.30 -0.72 -16.47
CA GLN A 268 -15.19 0.34 -15.99
C GLN A 268 -14.39 1.27 -15.08
N VAL A 269 -14.41 2.57 -15.34
CA VAL A 269 -13.91 3.58 -14.41
C VAL A 269 -14.87 3.69 -13.22
N ILE A 270 -14.42 3.47 -12.02
CA ILE A 270 -15.23 3.57 -10.80
C ILE A 270 -15.07 4.91 -10.09
N ALA A 271 -13.92 5.56 -10.26
CA ALA A 271 -13.66 6.90 -9.75
C ALA A 271 -12.53 7.58 -10.55
N SER A 272 -12.58 8.91 -10.69
CA SER A 272 -11.39 9.68 -11.03
C SER A 272 -10.40 9.66 -9.86
N ILE A 273 -9.15 9.98 -10.11
CA ILE A 273 -8.15 10.27 -9.10
C ILE A 273 -7.85 11.77 -9.15
N ASP A 274 -8.03 12.44 -8.02
CA ASP A 274 -7.61 13.82 -7.82
C ASP A 274 -6.57 13.79 -6.71
N SER A 275 -5.28 13.94 -7.01
CA SER A 275 -4.22 13.80 -6.02
C SER A 275 -3.33 15.04 -5.92
N HIS A 276 -2.90 15.33 -4.70
CA HIS A 276 -1.84 16.26 -4.38
C HIS A 276 -0.49 15.56 -4.59
N LEU A 277 0.47 16.23 -5.19
CA LEU A 277 1.82 15.70 -5.33
C LEU A 277 2.54 15.71 -3.99
N ASP A 278 2.96 14.53 -3.52
CA ASP A 278 3.62 14.38 -2.24
C ASP A 278 4.94 15.13 -2.20
N ALA A 279 5.15 15.86 -1.11
CA ALA A 279 6.29 16.74 -0.97
C ALA A 279 7.63 15.99 -0.92
N GLY A 280 8.70 16.70 -1.26
CA GLY A 280 10.07 16.20 -1.14
C GLY A 280 10.50 15.21 -2.21
N GLY A 281 9.64 14.90 -3.18
CA GLY A 281 9.94 14.02 -4.30
C GLY A 281 10.00 12.54 -3.88
N ILE A 282 9.26 12.14 -2.85
CA ILE A 282 9.10 10.71 -2.49
C ILE A 282 8.41 9.96 -3.63
N ARG A 283 8.84 8.74 -3.90
CA ARG A 283 8.17 7.87 -4.85
C ARG A 283 6.81 7.45 -4.29
N ASN A 284 5.75 7.80 -5.00
CA ASN A 284 4.38 7.35 -4.77
C ASN A 284 3.63 7.29 -6.10
N PRO A 285 3.41 6.11 -6.68
CA PRO A 285 2.66 5.97 -7.93
C PRO A 285 1.15 6.14 -7.74
N ASN A 286 0.67 6.33 -6.50
CA ASN A 286 -0.74 6.47 -6.15
C ASN A 286 -1.60 5.28 -6.58
N LEU A 287 -1.06 4.07 -6.43
CA LEU A 287 -1.80 2.84 -6.74
C LEU A 287 -2.96 2.65 -5.76
N PRO A 288 -4.07 2.04 -6.20
CA PRO A 288 -5.11 1.60 -5.29
C PRO A 288 -4.63 0.40 -4.45
N SER A 289 -5.16 0.25 -3.25
CA SER A 289 -5.12 -1.01 -2.53
C SER A 289 -6.53 -1.53 -2.30
N ALA A 290 -6.72 -2.85 -2.34
CA ALA A 290 -8.04 -3.45 -2.33
C ALA A 290 -8.11 -4.66 -1.39
N SER A 291 -9.27 -4.87 -0.77
CA SER A 291 -9.55 -6.03 0.06
C SER A 291 -11.03 -6.41 0.02
N ILE A 292 -11.37 -7.59 0.54
CA ILE A 292 -12.70 -8.18 0.42
C ILE A 292 -13.16 -8.72 1.78
N ASP A 293 -14.43 -8.50 2.13
CA ASP A 293 -15.02 -9.05 3.35
C ASP A 293 -15.53 -10.49 3.14
N GLY A 294 -15.90 -11.16 4.25
CA GLY A 294 -16.35 -12.57 4.23
C GLY A 294 -17.63 -12.82 3.41
N ALA A 295 -18.39 -11.79 3.06
CA ALA A 295 -19.57 -11.91 2.19
C ALA A 295 -19.25 -11.55 0.73
N GLY A 296 -18.04 -11.12 0.44
CA GLY A 296 -17.59 -10.76 -0.91
C GLY A 296 -17.78 -9.30 -1.28
N LYS A 297 -18.01 -8.41 -0.31
CA LYS A 297 -18.00 -6.98 -0.58
C LYS A 297 -16.55 -6.52 -0.71
N VAL A 298 -16.23 -5.94 -1.87
CA VAL A 298 -14.92 -5.38 -2.21
C VAL A 298 -14.84 -3.93 -1.74
N PHE A 299 -13.68 -3.56 -1.21
CA PHE A 299 -13.33 -2.20 -0.83
C PHE A 299 -12.02 -1.84 -1.53
N VAL A 300 -11.99 -0.66 -2.15
CA VAL A 300 -10.82 -0.11 -2.81
C VAL A 300 -10.50 1.23 -2.17
N VAL A 301 -9.25 1.44 -1.79
CA VAL A 301 -8.75 2.67 -1.17
C VAL A 301 -7.59 3.24 -1.99
N TRP A 302 -7.45 4.57 -2.00
CA TRP A 302 -6.36 5.26 -2.68
C TRP A 302 -6.15 6.66 -2.07
N SER A 303 -5.06 7.33 -2.45
CA SER A 303 -4.78 8.71 -2.05
C SER A 303 -5.51 9.69 -2.95
N ASP A 304 -6.18 10.69 -2.36
CA ASP A 304 -7.02 11.62 -3.12
C ASP A 304 -7.24 12.95 -2.37
N CYS A 305 -7.16 14.07 -3.07
CA CYS A 305 -7.28 15.39 -2.47
C CYS A 305 -8.67 16.03 -2.60
N ARG A 306 -9.66 15.34 -3.20
CA ARG A 306 -10.99 15.91 -3.51
C ARG A 306 -11.76 16.48 -2.32
N PHE A 307 -11.44 16.07 -1.11
CA PHE A 307 -12.05 16.56 0.13
C PHE A 307 -11.26 17.70 0.78
N ARG A 308 -10.11 18.08 0.22
CA ARG A 308 -9.23 19.13 0.71
C ARG A 308 -9.40 20.42 -0.11
N LYS A 309 -9.48 21.56 0.58
CA LYS A 309 -9.56 22.86 -0.09
C LYS A 309 -8.34 23.07 -0.97
N SER A 310 -8.56 23.37 -2.25
CA SER A 310 -7.52 23.60 -3.24
C SER A 310 -6.52 22.46 -3.40
N CYS A 311 -6.94 21.23 -3.11
CA CYS A 311 -6.08 20.05 -3.20
C CYS A 311 -4.75 20.19 -2.41
N ALA A 312 -4.81 20.77 -1.19
CA ALA A 312 -3.62 21.16 -0.43
C ALA A 312 -2.91 19.98 0.25
N SER A 313 -3.53 18.80 0.31
CA SER A 313 -3.01 17.53 0.82
C SER A 313 -3.91 16.39 0.39
N ASN A 314 -3.45 15.17 0.46
CA ASN A 314 -4.23 13.97 0.22
C ASN A 314 -4.93 13.47 1.49
N ASP A 315 -6.08 12.87 1.28
CA ASP A 315 -6.77 11.96 2.20
C ASP A 315 -6.64 10.53 1.67
N ILE A 316 -6.87 9.53 2.52
CA ILE A 316 -7.26 8.22 2.04
C ILE A 316 -8.75 8.23 1.79
N VAL A 317 -9.14 7.80 0.60
CA VAL A 317 -10.55 7.68 0.20
C VAL A 317 -10.90 6.26 -0.17
N MET A 318 -12.20 5.96 -0.23
CA MET A 318 -12.68 4.60 -0.41
C MET A 318 -13.91 4.56 -1.32
N SER A 319 -13.99 3.52 -2.15
CA SER A 319 -15.23 3.07 -2.80
C SER A 319 -15.42 1.57 -2.57
N SER A 320 -16.65 1.08 -2.64
CA SER A 320 -16.93 -0.33 -2.38
C SER A 320 -18.05 -0.87 -3.28
N SER A 321 -18.03 -2.19 -3.50
CA SER A 321 -19.01 -2.90 -4.32
C SER A 321 -19.30 -4.28 -3.75
N SER A 322 -20.57 -4.69 -3.74
CA SER A 322 -20.97 -6.06 -3.39
C SER A 322 -21.14 -6.98 -4.61
N ASP A 323 -21.22 -6.42 -5.81
CA ASP A 323 -21.48 -7.16 -7.05
C ASP A 323 -20.36 -6.99 -8.10
N GLY A 324 -19.32 -6.19 -7.81
CA GLY A 324 -18.23 -5.86 -8.72
C GLY A 324 -18.64 -5.06 -9.96
N LYS A 325 -19.86 -4.50 -9.96
CA LYS A 325 -20.43 -3.73 -11.08
C LYS A 325 -20.93 -2.36 -10.64
N THR A 326 -21.63 -2.33 -9.50
CA THR A 326 -22.19 -1.11 -8.93
C THR A 326 -21.31 -0.68 -7.76
N TRP A 327 -20.76 0.52 -7.84
CA TRP A 327 -19.82 1.06 -6.87
C TRP A 327 -20.44 2.20 -6.07
N SER A 328 -20.08 2.28 -4.79
CA SER A 328 -20.47 3.39 -3.94
C SER A 328 -19.86 4.70 -4.42
N ALA A 329 -20.50 5.82 -4.09
CA ALA A 329 -19.80 7.11 -4.17
C ALA A 329 -18.51 7.06 -3.35
N VAL A 330 -17.49 7.80 -3.79
CA VAL A 330 -16.23 7.93 -3.06
C VAL A 330 -16.49 8.61 -1.73
N THR A 331 -16.01 7.99 -0.66
CA THR A 331 -16.08 8.50 0.70
C THR A 331 -14.69 8.72 1.25
N ARG A 332 -14.55 9.72 2.11
CA ARG A 332 -13.30 9.98 2.83
C ARG A 332 -13.16 9.01 4.02
N VAL A 333 -11.97 8.49 4.25
CA VAL A 333 -11.59 7.88 5.53
C VAL A 333 -11.21 9.02 6.48
N PRO A 334 -11.98 9.30 7.55
CA PRO A 334 -11.85 10.52 8.34
C PRO A 334 -10.73 10.39 9.38
N ILE A 335 -9.48 10.29 8.92
CA ILE A 335 -8.28 10.16 9.75
C ILE A 335 -8.06 11.40 10.61
N ASP A 336 -8.33 12.57 10.05
CA ASP A 336 -8.18 13.90 10.64
C ASP A 336 -9.24 14.87 10.10
N PRO A 337 -9.36 16.11 10.62
CA PRO A 337 -10.26 17.11 10.05
C PRO A 337 -9.84 17.52 8.62
N THR A 338 -10.82 17.81 7.73
CA THR A 338 -10.57 18.28 6.35
C THR A 338 -9.80 19.61 6.26
N THR A 339 -9.65 20.32 7.38
CA THR A 339 -8.87 21.55 7.51
C THR A 339 -7.40 21.29 7.91
N SER A 340 -7.04 20.07 8.17
CA SER A 340 -5.67 19.67 8.50
C SER A 340 -4.73 19.82 7.29
N THR A 341 -3.44 19.96 7.58
CA THR A 341 -2.37 19.97 6.58
C THR A 341 -1.59 18.66 6.53
N ILE A 342 -2.11 17.62 7.13
CA ILE A 342 -1.52 16.28 7.07
C ILE A 342 -1.78 15.70 5.69
N ASP A 343 -0.76 15.12 5.09
CA ASP A 343 -0.79 14.51 3.76
C ASP A 343 -0.72 13.00 3.89
N HIS A 344 -1.74 12.25 3.45
CA HIS A 344 -1.85 10.80 3.61
C HIS A 344 -1.72 10.10 2.28
N PHE A 345 -0.83 9.11 2.17
CA PHE A 345 -0.56 8.41 0.92
C PHE A 345 -0.11 6.96 1.15
N LEU A 346 0.04 6.20 0.07
CA LEU A 346 0.43 4.77 0.08
C LEU A 346 -0.40 3.94 1.08
N PRO A 347 -1.72 3.86 0.92
CA PRO A 347 -2.55 3.04 1.78
C PRO A 347 -2.41 1.56 1.47
N GLY A 348 -2.46 0.71 2.51
CA GLY A 348 -2.72 -0.72 2.41
C GLY A 348 -3.94 -1.07 3.25
N ILE A 349 -4.93 -1.73 2.67
CA ILE A 349 -6.14 -2.15 3.36
C ILE A 349 -6.16 -3.66 3.61
N GLY A 350 -6.52 -4.07 4.82
CA GLY A 350 -6.88 -5.46 5.15
C GLY A 350 -8.27 -5.52 5.76
N ILE A 351 -8.97 -6.63 5.52
CA ILE A 351 -10.29 -6.90 6.08
C ILE A 351 -10.27 -8.28 6.73
N ASP A 352 -10.87 -8.39 7.91
CA ASP A 352 -11.06 -9.68 8.57
C ASP A 352 -12.03 -10.54 7.75
N PRO A 353 -11.56 -11.62 7.13
CA PRO A 353 -12.39 -12.47 6.26
C PRO A 353 -13.50 -13.21 7.00
N THR A 354 -13.50 -13.20 8.34
CA THR A 354 -14.55 -13.80 9.17
C THR A 354 -15.71 -12.84 9.46
N THR A 355 -15.58 -11.56 9.09
CA THR A 355 -16.55 -10.49 9.29
C THR A 355 -17.11 -9.98 7.97
N SER A 356 -18.30 -9.36 7.98
CA SER A 356 -18.91 -8.89 6.72
C SER A 356 -19.97 -7.81 6.91
N GLY A 357 -20.26 -7.08 5.84
CA GLY A 357 -21.32 -6.08 5.77
C GLY A 357 -21.13 -4.96 6.78
N SER A 358 -22.16 -4.67 7.58
CA SER A 358 -22.13 -3.65 8.63
C SER A 358 -21.36 -4.06 9.89
N THR A 359 -20.76 -5.23 9.91
CA THR A 359 -19.89 -5.72 10.98
C THR A 359 -18.51 -6.10 10.46
N ALA A 360 -18.18 -5.72 9.22
CA ALA A 360 -16.86 -5.96 8.67
C ALA A 360 -15.80 -5.15 9.42
N HIS A 361 -14.71 -5.83 9.80
CA HIS A 361 -13.56 -5.20 10.44
C HIS A 361 -12.52 -4.85 9.37
N LEU A 362 -12.24 -3.56 9.22
CA LEU A 362 -11.28 -3.02 8.28
C LEU A 362 -10.12 -2.38 9.02
N THR A 363 -8.92 -2.54 8.49
CA THR A 363 -7.72 -1.80 8.94
C THR A 363 -7.02 -1.22 7.72
N ILE A 364 -6.66 0.05 7.79
CA ILE A 364 -5.82 0.71 6.80
C ILE A 364 -4.54 1.15 7.51
N VAL A 365 -3.40 0.74 6.94
CA VAL A 365 -2.07 1.28 7.25
C VAL A 365 -1.67 2.20 6.12
N TYR A 366 -1.03 3.32 6.42
CA TYR A 366 -0.69 4.34 5.43
C TYR A 366 0.57 5.09 5.84
N TYR A 367 1.26 5.67 4.86
CA TYR A 367 2.29 6.67 5.12
C TYR A 367 1.68 8.07 5.15
N TYR A 368 2.32 8.98 5.87
CA TYR A 368 1.85 10.37 5.91
C TYR A 368 2.95 11.36 6.26
N TYR A 369 2.75 12.59 5.83
CA TYR A 369 3.50 13.74 6.31
C TYR A 369 2.64 14.56 7.27
N PRO A 370 3.13 14.86 8.49
CA PRO A 370 2.43 15.78 9.39
C PRO A 370 2.25 17.18 8.81
N VAL A 371 3.03 17.54 7.79
CA VAL A 371 3.00 18.85 7.10
C VAL A 371 3.17 18.61 5.60
N SER A 372 2.12 18.87 4.80
CA SER A 372 2.08 18.60 3.36
C SER A 372 3.06 19.46 2.52
N ASN A 373 3.43 20.66 2.98
CA ASN A 373 4.31 21.57 2.24
C ASN A 373 5.78 21.50 2.69
N CYS A 374 6.23 20.39 3.22
CA CYS A 374 7.62 20.16 3.57
C CYS A 374 8.52 20.09 2.32
N THR A 375 9.82 20.07 2.51
CA THR A 375 10.82 19.90 1.46
C THR A 375 11.57 18.58 1.65
N ALA A 376 12.32 18.10 0.66
CA ALA A 376 13.15 16.90 0.77
C ALA A 376 14.06 16.88 2.02
N LYS A 377 14.43 18.07 2.56
CA LYS A 377 15.25 18.19 3.78
C LYS A 377 14.45 18.24 5.07
N THR A 378 13.17 18.63 5.01
CA THR A 378 12.34 18.90 6.19
C THR A 378 11.18 17.94 6.35
N CYS A 379 10.82 17.16 5.31
CA CYS A 379 9.79 16.14 5.40
C CYS A 379 10.14 15.10 6.48
N GLN A 380 9.16 14.82 7.30
CA GLN A 380 9.18 13.76 8.29
C GLN A 380 8.12 12.75 7.90
N LEU A 381 8.56 11.58 7.48
CA LEU A 381 7.68 10.50 7.05
C LEU A 381 7.30 9.64 8.23
N ASP A 382 6.03 9.48 8.44
CA ASP A 382 5.45 8.65 9.49
C ASP A 382 4.60 7.53 8.89
N VAL A 383 4.37 6.47 9.68
CA VAL A 383 3.41 5.40 9.36
C VAL A 383 2.27 5.48 10.36
N GLY A 384 1.06 5.48 9.85
CA GLY A 384 -0.16 5.53 10.64
C GLY A 384 -1.11 4.37 10.34
N PHE A 385 -2.14 4.23 11.16
CA PHE A 385 -3.24 3.32 10.90
C PHE A 385 -4.57 3.86 11.43
N VAL A 386 -5.66 3.35 10.86
CA VAL A 386 -7.04 3.50 11.33
C VAL A 386 -7.77 2.18 11.21
N THR A 387 -8.80 1.99 12.02
CA THR A 387 -9.64 0.80 11.96
C THR A 387 -11.13 1.17 11.96
N SER A 388 -11.93 0.29 11.36
CA SER A 388 -13.39 0.31 11.39
C SER A 388 -13.91 -1.05 11.82
N SER A 389 -15.04 -1.10 12.54
CA SER A 389 -15.75 -2.33 12.90
C SER A 389 -17.19 -2.38 12.40
N ASP A 390 -17.55 -1.46 11.50
CA ASP A 390 -18.91 -1.29 10.98
C ASP A 390 -18.96 -1.18 9.45
N GLY A 391 -18.02 -1.85 8.78
CA GLY A 391 -17.96 -1.91 7.32
C GLY A 391 -17.52 -0.60 6.67
N GLY A 392 -16.70 0.19 7.37
CA GLY A 392 -16.18 1.47 6.90
C GLY A 392 -17.13 2.66 7.09
N ALA A 393 -18.23 2.49 7.83
CA ALA A 393 -19.17 3.58 8.11
C ALA A 393 -18.57 4.59 9.10
N THR A 394 -17.85 4.11 10.11
CA THR A 394 -17.09 4.94 11.04
C THR A 394 -15.68 4.38 11.27
N TRP A 395 -14.77 5.26 11.65
CA TRP A 395 -13.34 4.95 11.79
C TRP A 395 -12.81 5.51 13.10
N THR A 396 -11.78 4.84 13.65
CA THR A 396 -11.02 5.40 14.77
C THR A 396 -10.22 6.62 14.33
N ALA A 397 -9.78 7.44 15.28
CA ALA A 397 -8.78 8.46 15.00
C ALA A 397 -7.48 7.83 14.50
N GLY A 398 -6.79 8.50 13.58
CA GLY A 398 -5.47 8.08 13.11
C GLY A 398 -4.47 7.94 14.26
N ALA A 399 -3.69 6.86 14.25
CA ALA A 399 -2.65 6.62 15.24
C ALA A 399 -1.32 6.32 14.55
N GLN A 400 -0.24 6.98 15.01
CA GLN A 400 1.11 6.72 14.53
C GLN A 400 1.64 5.40 15.08
N ILE A 401 2.26 4.59 14.22
CA ILE A 401 2.92 3.33 14.59
C ILE A 401 4.43 3.34 14.35
N ALA A 402 4.93 4.13 13.39
CA ALA A 402 6.36 4.28 13.14
C ALA A 402 6.70 5.71 12.70
N GLY A 403 7.98 6.03 12.71
CA GLY A 403 8.51 7.34 12.36
C GLY A 403 8.82 8.24 13.57
N PRO A 404 9.21 9.53 13.36
CA PRO A 404 9.42 10.11 12.04
C PRO A 404 10.72 9.64 11.38
N MET A 405 10.67 9.47 10.06
CA MET A 405 11.80 9.18 9.19
C MET A 405 12.15 10.40 8.35
N ARG A 406 13.43 10.56 8.00
CA ARG A 406 13.84 11.57 7.01
C ARG A 406 13.95 10.93 5.63
N LEU A 407 13.58 11.64 4.57
CA LEU A 407 13.72 11.13 3.20
C LEU A 407 15.15 10.76 2.84
N SER A 408 16.15 11.44 3.43
CA SER A 408 17.58 11.11 3.24
C SER A 408 18.03 9.81 3.92
N TRP A 409 17.16 9.11 4.63
CA TRP A 409 17.43 7.80 5.22
C TRP A 409 16.97 6.65 4.32
N LEU A 410 16.21 6.96 3.27
CA LEU A 410 15.61 6.02 2.33
C LEU A 410 16.53 5.78 1.14
N PRO A 411 16.48 4.61 0.48
CA PRO A 411 17.11 4.39 -0.81
C PRO A 411 16.48 5.31 -1.86
N VAL A 412 17.27 5.68 -2.86
CA VAL A 412 16.81 6.54 -3.94
C VAL A 412 16.60 5.71 -5.19
N SER A 413 15.34 5.50 -5.56
CA SER A 413 14.96 4.89 -6.83
C SER A 413 15.09 5.88 -7.99
N ASP A 414 14.78 5.46 -9.20
CA ASP A 414 14.67 6.33 -10.38
C ASP A 414 13.57 7.40 -10.24
N ALA A 415 12.57 7.15 -9.39
CA ALA A 415 11.44 8.04 -9.11
C ALA A 415 11.54 8.77 -7.74
N GLY A 416 12.69 8.71 -7.06
CA GLY A 416 12.91 9.42 -5.78
C GLY A 416 13.14 8.51 -4.59
N PRO A 417 13.21 9.09 -3.36
CA PRO A 417 13.28 8.32 -2.12
C PRO A 417 12.10 7.36 -2.03
N MET A 418 12.34 6.12 -1.59
CA MET A 418 11.35 5.05 -1.71
C MET A 418 11.19 4.28 -0.39
N VAL A 419 9.95 4.01 -0.01
CA VAL A 419 9.58 3.03 1.01
C VAL A 419 8.77 1.89 0.38
N ALA A 420 7.89 2.22 -0.58
CA ALA A 420 6.99 1.27 -1.22
C ALA A 420 6.30 1.90 -2.44
N ASP A 421 5.72 1.07 -3.30
CA ASP A 421 4.63 1.43 -4.21
C ASP A 421 3.28 0.94 -3.64
N TYR A 422 3.32 -0.08 -2.78
CA TYR A 422 2.19 -0.66 -2.04
C TYR A 422 2.65 -1.21 -0.68
N ILE A 423 1.72 -1.41 0.24
CA ILE A 423 1.95 -2.03 1.56
C ILE A 423 0.79 -2.97 1.90
N GLY A 424 1.06 -4.04 2.66
CA GLY A 424 0.07 -5.06 2.97
C GLY A 424 -0.44 -5.02 4.42
N VAL A 425 -1.70 -5.41 4.59
CA VAL A 425 -2.32 -5.69 5.90
C VAL A 425 -3.01 -7.04 5.84
N SER A 426 -2.70 -7.93 6.74
CA SER A 426 -3.37 -9.23 6.86
C SER A 426 -3.98 -9.44 8.24
N TYR A 427 -4.98 -10.33 8.32
CA TYR A 427 -5.68 -10.65 9.56
C TYR A 427 -5.40 -12.08 10.01
N VAL A 428 -5.10 -12.25 11.30
CA VAL A 428 -4.94 -13.56 11.94
C VAL A 428 -5.84 -13.60 13.17
N ASN A 429 -6.77 -14.55 13.22
CA ASN A 429 -7.70 -14.72 14.35
C ASN A 429 -8.42 -13.40 14.73
N GLY A 430 -8.88 -12.64 13.75
CA GLY A 430 -9.54 -11.35 13.95
C GLY A 430 -8.61 -10.18 14.32
N ASN A 431 -7.29 -10.38 14.29
CA ASN A 431 -6.29 -9.37 14.64
C ASN A 431 -5.52 -8.91 13.42
N PRO A 432 -5.46 -7.60 13.15
CA PRO A 432 -4.74 -7.05 12.01
C PRO A 432 -3.24 -6.90 12.27
N PHE A 433 -2.44 -7.20 11.24
CA PHE A 433 -1.00 -7.00 11.17
C PHE A 433 -0.67 -6.24 9.88
N GLY A 434 -0.14 -5.03 10.03
CA GLY A 434 0.43 -4.27 8.90
C GLY A 434 1.91 -4.58 8.76
N VAL A 435 2.39 -4.71 7.52
CA VAL A 435 3.81 -4.81 7.21
C VAL A 435 4.22 -3.59 6.40
N PHE A 436 5.28 -2.93 6.81
CA PHE A 436 5.73 -1.67 6.23
C PHE A 436 7.24 -1.49 6.36
N ALA A 437 7.83 -0.73 5.45
CA ALA A 437 9.22 -0.30 5.53
C ALA A 437 9.38 0.82 6.56
N ALA A 438 10.42 0.76 7.36
CA ALA A 438 10.80 1.88 8.22
C ALA A 438 12.31 2.03 8.31
N ALA A 439 12.77 3.28 8.14
CA ALA A 439 14.18 3.64 8.14
C ALA A 439 14.60 4.26 9.47
N GLN A 440 15.85 3.99 9.83
CA GLN A 440 16.56 4.64 10.91
C GLN A 440 17.70 5.50 10.34
N ALA A 441 18.27 6.40 11.15
CA ALA A 441 19.41 7.19 10.75
C ALA A 441 20.55 6.31 10.23
N PRO A 442 21.10 6.60 9.05
CA PRO A 442 22.21 5.86 8.47
C PRO A 442 23.43 5.80 9.38
N SER A 443 24.25 4.78 9.22
CA SER A 443 25.56 4.68 9.84
C SER A 443 26.64 4.96 8.81
N GLY A 444 27.18 6.18 8.80
CA GLY A 444 27.99 6.65 7.70
C GLY A 444 27.14 6.71 6.41
N THR A 445 27.57 5.98 5.36
CA THR A 445 26.84 5.85 4.09
C THR A 445 25.90 4.64 4.06
N THR A 446 25.90 3.78 5.09
CA THR A 446 25.05 2.59 5.12
C THR A 446 23.65 2.94 5.59
N LEU A 447 22.68 2.72 4.74
CA LEU A 447 21.25 2.89 5.04
C LEU A 447 20.78 1.86 6.09
N LYS A 448 19.63 2.09 6.68
CA LYS A 448 19.01 1.21 7.70
C LYS A 448 17.49 1.24 7.56
N GLU A 449 17.01 0.73 6.46
CA GLU A 449 15.59 0.52 6.22
C GLU A 449 15.30 -0.97 6.24
N SER A 450 14.25 -1.36 6.94
CA SER A 450 13.86 -2.76 7.11
C SER A 450 12.35 -2.89 7.16
N MET A 451 11.85 -4.11 6.98
CA MET A 451 10.45 -4.44 7.19
C MET A 451 10.14 -4.56 8.66
N TYR A 452 9.05 -3.95 9.04
CA TYR A 452 8.51 -3.98 10.39
C TYR A 452 7.04 -4.37 10.39
N THR A 453 6.64 -4.97 11.49
CA THR A 453 5.25 -5.10 11.94
C THR A 453 5.15 -4.71 13.42
N THR A 454 3.97 -4.65 13.98
CA THR A 454 3.78 -4.43 15.41
C THR A 454 3.99 -5.73 16.18
N LYS A 455 4.61 -5.67 17.38
CA LYS A 455 4.77 -6.86 18.25
C LYS A 455 3.47 -7.41 18.81
N ALA A 456 2.47 -6.55 18.92
CA ALA A 456 1.09 -6.93 19.21
C ALA A 456 0.24 -6.53 18.01
N PRO A 457 -0.89 -7.20 17.77
CA PRO A 457 -1.83 -6.80 16.73
C PRO A 457 -2.18 -5.30 16.84
N LEU A 458 -2.45 -4.65 15.72
CA LEU A 458 -3.01 -3.32 15.72
C LEU A 458 -4.34 -3.34 16.49
N PRO A 459 -4.66 -2.33 17.32
CA PRO A 459 -5.93 -2.32 18.03
C PRO A 459 -7.09 -2.38 17.05
N ALA A 460 -7.94 -3.40 17.17
CA ALA A 460 -9.22 -3.42 16.48
C ALA A 460 -10.09 -2.23 16.94
N ALA A 461 -11.01 -1.81 16.08
CA ALA A 461 -11.95 -0.74 16.40
C ALA A 461 -12.74 -1.12 17.66
N GLY A 462 -12.41 -0.48 18.78
CA GLY A 462 -12.96 -0.72 20.11
C GLY A 462 -13.61 0.53 20.68
N SER A 463 -13.41 0.82 21.96
CA SER A 463 -14.00 1.94 22.70
C SER A 463 -13.46 3.34 22.36
N ALA A 464 -12.61 3.49 21.35
CA ALA A 464 -12.10 4.78 20.89
C ALA A 464 -13.21 5.60 20.21
N PRO A 465 -13.16 6.95 20.22
CA PRO A 465 -14.08 7.78 19.45
C PRO A 465 -14.02 7.40 17.96
N HIS A 466 -15.20 7.26 17.36
CA HIS A 466 -15.35 6.96 15.93
C HIS A 466 -15.79 8.20 15.17
N PHE A 467 -15.30 8.36 13.95
CA PHE A 467 -15.61 9.46 13.05
C PHE A 467 -16.20 8.91 11.76
N SER A 468 -17.12 9.66 11.13
CA SER A 468 -17.70 9.30 9.84
C SER A 468 -17.31 10.32 8.79
N GLY A 469 -16.77 9.84 7.65
CA GLY A 469 -16.50 10.63 6.45
C GLY A 469 -17.73 10.80 5.54
N ALA A 470 -18.86 10.17 5.86
CA ALA A 470 -20.06 10.19 5.00
C ALA A 470 -20.69 11.58 4.84
N ALA A 471 -20.44 12.49 5.79
CA ALA A 471 -20.90 13.87 5.71
C ALA A 471 -19.92 14.80 4.96
N ASP A 472 -18.69 14.36 4.72
CA ASP A 472 -17.70 15.13 4.00
C ASP A 472 -18.09 15.20 2.52
N LYS A 473 -17.92 16.38 1.92
CA LYS A 473 -18.26 16.61 0.52
C LYS A 473 -17.02 16.97 -0.26
N PRO A 474 -16.88 16.45 -1.50
CA PRO A 474 -15.83 16.90 -2.40
C PRO A 474 -15.87 18.42 -2.58
N VAL A 475 -14.71 19.04 -2.60
CA VAL A 475 -14.58 20.49 -2.81
C VAL A 475 -14.57 20.76 -4.31
N ALA A 476 -15.52 21.53 -4.80
CA ALA A 476 -15.59 21.87 -6.23
C ALA A 476 -14.30 22.58 -6.67
N GLY A 477 -13.70 22.11 -7.78
CA GLY A 477 -12.51 22.70 -8.38
C GLY A 477 -11.19 22.25 -7.75
N ALA A 478 -11.18 21.18 -6.95
CA ALA A 478 -9.95 20.45 -6.66
C ALA A 478 -9.36 19.99 -8.00
N LYS A 479 -8.12 20.42 -8.28
CA LYS A 479 -7.40 20.01 -9.49
C LYS A 479 -6.27 19.10 -9.07
N SER A 480 -6.17 17.94 -9.73
CA SER A 480 -5.03 17.07 -9.61
C SER A 480 -3.77 17.77 -10.14
N ASP A 481 -2.70 17.75 -9.37
CA ASP A 481 -1.36 18.08 -9.83
C ASP A 481 -0.67 16.86 -10.46
N HIS A 482 -1.30 15.68 -10.33
CA HIS A 482 -0.90 14.43 -10.95
C HIS A 482 -1.74 14.18 -12.22
N GLU A 483 -1.21 14.57 -13.34
CA GLU A 483 -1.68 14.07 -14.63
C GLU A 483 -0.72 12.94 -15.04
N MET A 484 -1.15 11.67 -14.96
CA MET A 484 -0.43 10.60 -15.62
C MET A 484 -0.64 10.77 -17.11
N HIS A 485 0.31 11.43 -17.76
CA HIS A 485 0.35 11.51 -19.20
C HIS A 485 0.89 10.20 -19.76
N PHE A 486 0.01 9.38 -20.30
CA PHE A 486 0.42 8.33 -21.20
C PHE A 486 0.80 8.99 -22.54
N TYR A 487 2.06 8.87 -22.92
CA TYR A 487 2.51 9.31 -24.22
C TYR A 487 2.28 8.18 -25.22
N TYR A 488 1.73 8.54 -26.37
CA TYR A 488 1.66 7.67 -27.54
C TYR A 488 2.74 8.12 -28.51
N ASP A 489 3.45 7.18 -29.12
CA ASP A 489 4.36 7.49 -30.21
C ASP A 489 3.59 7.88 -31.49
N ASP A 490 4.31 8.32 -32.51
CA ASP A 490 3.72 8.71 -33.80
C ASP A 490 2.99 7.55 -34.52
N GLU A 491 3.14 6.30 -34.01
CA GLU A 491 2.43 5.11 -34.50
C GLU A 491 1.21 4.76 -33.64
N GLY A 492 0.88 5.57 -32.61
CA GLY A 492 -0.25 5.33 -31.71
C GLY A 492 0.00 4.26 -30.65
N LYS A 493 1.25 3.85 -30.44
CA LYS A 493 1.65 2.98 -29.34
C LYS A 493 1.92 3.81 -28.10
N ARG A 494 1.48 3.31 -26.97
CA ARG A 494 1.66 3.95 -25.66
C ARG A 494 3.15 3.99 -25.32
N GLU A 495 3.76 5.18 -25.31
CA GLU A 495 5.06 5.38 -24.67
C GLU A 495 4.84 5.68 -23.18
N ILE A 496 5.42 4.86 -22.31
CA ILE A 496 5.56 5.22 -20.90
C ILE A 496 6.70 6.24 -20.81
N PRO A 497 6.49 7.44 -20.26
CA PRO A 497 7.49 8.48 -20.25
C PRO A 497 8.75 8.00 -19.54
N ARG A 498 9.85 7.93 -20.25
CA ARG A 498 11.17 7.93 -19.64
C ARG A 498 11.29 9.19 -18.79
N SER A 499 11.36 9.05 -17.47
CA SER A 499 11.84 10.06 -16.54
C SER A 499 11.19 11.46 -16.62
N ARG A 500 9.91 11.60 -16.32
CA ARG A 500 9.34 12.88 -15.90
C ARG A 500 8.68 12.86 -14.52
N TRP A 501 9.15 12.01 -13.65
CA TRP A 501 8.94 12.12 -12.21
C TRP A 501 9.85 13.19 -11.59
N ILE A 502 10.65 13.90 -12.39
CA ILE A 502 11.64 14.86 -11.90
C ILE A 502 11.47 16.20 -12.59
N THR A 503 11.23 17.17 -11.74
CA THR A 503 11.63 18.57 -11.78
C THR A 503 10.91 19.52 -12.72
N ASN A 504 9.96 20.24 -12.15
CA ASN A 504 9.97 21.68 -12.34
C ASN A 504 11.13 22.29 -11.52
N THR A 505 12.35 22.19 -12.01
CA THR A 505 13.36 23.17 -11.66
C THR A 505 13.06 24.41 -12.50
N SER A 506 12.42 25.40 -11.91
CA SER A 506 12.44 26.75 -12.43
C SER A 506 13.90 27.20 -12.59
N THR A 507 14.42 27.13 -13.80
CA THR A 507 15.54 27.99 -14.20
C THR A 507 14.97 29.38 -14.38
N SER A 508 14.94 30.17 -13.32
CA SER A 508 15.00 31.62 -13.48
C SER A 508 16.38 31.90 -14.00
N GLY A 509 16.43 32.20 -15.30
CA GLY A 509 17.59 32.61 -15.99
C GLY A 509 18.09 33.96 -15.56
N GLN A 510 19.20 34.21 -16.07
CA GLN A 510 19.43 35.52 -16.61
C GLN A 510 19.11 35.57 -17.96
#